data_300888abe5d5ac80e75078dd0aec1e11
#
_entry.id   300888abe5d5ac80e75078dd0aec1e11
#
_cell.length_a   1.000
_cell.length_b   1.000
_cell.length_c   1.000
_cell.angle_alpha   90.00
_cell.angle_beta   90.00
_cell.angle_gamma   90.00
#
_symmetry.space_group_name_H-M   'P 1'
#
loop_
_entity.id
_entity.type
_entity.pdbx_description
1 polymer ?
#
loop_
_entity_poly.entity_id
_entity_poly.type
_entity_poly.pdbx_seq_one_letter_code
_entity_poly.pdbx_strand_id
1 'polypeptide(L)'
;MEDNQEILDTMIMAYRIAEDKNVLLPINVCFDGFYLSHMSERVEIPTQEQVDEFLPKYVPEHIILDPQRPMAVDPLTNGNLLTEYRLKHMMGQQNALKLLEELDKVYGEKFGRSYGGAVEEYRCDDADYVIVTMGSMTGVAKDRVDKARADGKKVGLLKMRMVRPFPCDRVAKVLSGKRAFGVVDRNVSFGWNTGIIYEEICASMNRAASFVPNVPFIAGLGGEDITATHIDYAIDKIIAQDAKTGKHDTVWLNREVMGL
;
A
#
# COMPACT_ATOMS: atom_id res chain seq x y z
N MET A 1 -0.78 0.91 7.30
CA MET A 1 -2.03 0.41 7.91
C MET A 1 -2.90 1.59 8.26
N GLU A 2 -4.21 1.44 8.17
CA GLU A 2 -5.20 2.52 8.35
C GLU A 2 -5.61 2.69 9.82
N ASP A 3 -5.81 1.57 10.52
CA ASP A 3 -6.25 1.50 11.90
C ASP A 3 -5.55 0.37 12.69
N ASN A 4 -5.79 0.29 13.99
CA ASN A 4 -5.14 -0.69 14.85
C ASN A 4 -5.64 -2.13 14.62
N GLN A 5 -6.86 -2.31 14.11
CA GLN A 5 -7.36 -3.63 13.76
C GLN A 5 -6.61 -4.17 12.53
N GLU A 6 -6.41 -3.33 11.51
CA GLU A 6 -5.63 -3.72 10.33
C GLU A 6 -4.16 -4.03 10.71
N ILE A 7 -3.58 -3.31 11.68
CA ILE A 7 -2.22 -3.62 12.17
C ILE A 7 -2.18 -5.02 12.76
N LEU A 8 -3.10 -5.36 13.69
CA LEU A 8 -3.15 -6.67 14.33
C LEU A 8 -3.33 -7.79 13.29
N ASP A 9 -4.31 -7.64 12.44
CA ASP A 9 -4.67 -8.64 11.43
C ASP A 9 -3.54 -8.83 10.41
N THR A 10 -2.91 -7.74 9.99
CA THR A 10 -1.76 -7.78 9.07
C THR A 10 -0.53 -8.42 9.72
N MET A 11 -0.29 -8.19 11.01
CA MET A 11 0.81 -8.87 11.73
C MET A 11 0.63 -10.39 11.73
N ILE A 12 -0.59 -10.88 11.94
CA ILE A 12 -0.87 -12.32 11.86
C ILE A 12 -0.60 -12.85 10.45
N MET A 13 -1.09 -12.17 9.42
CA MET A 13 -0.83 -12.55 8.02
C MET A 13 0.66 -12.47 7.67
N ALA A 14 1.39 -11.49 8.22
CA ALA A 14 2.79 -11.27 7.94
C ALA A 14 3.68 -12.47 8.32
N TYR A 15 3.44 -13.11 9.46
CA TYR A 15 4.15 -14.33 9.83
C TYR A 15 3.95 -15.44 8.79
N ARG A 16 2.72 -15.65 8.36
CA ARG A 16 2.42 -16.69 7.36
C ARG A 16 3.06 -16.40 6.00
N ILE A 17 3.18 -15.12 5.62
CA ILE A 17 3.83 -14.71 4.37
C ILE A 17 5.35 -14.85 4.49
N ALA A 18 5.94 -14.32 5.57
CA ALA A 18 7.38 -14.30 5.74
C ALA A 18 8.00 -15.69 5.88
N GLU A 19 7.27 -16.62 6.50
CA GLU A 19 7.71 -17.99 6.76
C GLU A 19 7.34 -19.00 5.65
N ASP A 20 6.60 -18.56 4.62
CA ASP A 20 6.33 -19.43 3.47
C ASP A 20 7.63 -19.80 2.75
N LYS A 21 7.80 -21.09 2.44
CA LYS A 21 9.02 -21.65 1.82
C LYS A 21 9.38 -21.04 0.47
N ASN A 22 8.40 -20.46 -0.23
CA ASN A 22 8.62 -19.80 -1.52
C ASN A 22 8.89 -18.30 -1.37
N VAL A 23 8.80 -17.77 -0.15
CA VAL A 23 9.05 -16.37 0.20
C VAL A 23 10.32 -16.23 1.01
N LEU A 24 10.33 -16.68 2.24
CA LEU A 24 11.46 -16.61 3.20
C LEU A 24 12.19 -15.26 3.19
N LEU A 25 11.42 -14.18 3.32
CA LEU A 25 11.94 -12.82 3.34
C LEU A 25 11.46 -12.09 4.60
N PRO A 26 12.31 -11.20 5.15
CA PRO A 26 11.86 -10.29 6.18
C PRO A 26 10.70 -9.42 5.70
N ILE A 27 9.75 -9.14 6.60
CA ILE A 27 8.62 -8.28 6.33
C ILE A 27 8.59 -7.11 7.32
N ASN A 28 8.20 -5.93 6.85
CA ASN A 28 7.98 -4.77 7.67
C ASN A 28 6.49 -4.40 7.60
N VAL A 29 5.81 -4.42 8.72
CA VAL A 29 4.45 -3.87 8.86
C VAL A 29 4.57 -2.44 9.36
N CYS A 30 4.20 -1.48 8.50
CA CYS A 30 4.37 -0.06 8.77
C CYS A 30 3.02 0.59 9.13
N PHE A 31 3.04 1.46 10.11
CA PHE A 31 1.89 2.24 10.54
C PHE A 31 2.32 3.61 11.06
N ASP A 32 1.39 4.54 11.13
CA ASP A 32 1.67 5.91 11.50
C ASP A 32 2.13 6.02 12.96
N GLY A 33 3.27 6.64 13.15
CA GLY A 33 3.73 7.05 14.48
C GLY A 33 2.78 8.10 15.06
N PHE A 34 2.54 8.02 16.35
CA PHE A 34 1.64 8.83 17.15
C PHE A 34 0.16 8.53 16.89
N TYR A 35 -0.38 8.72 15.70
CA TYR A 35 -1.81 8.52 15.39
C TYR A 35 -2.29 7.08 15.62
N LEU A 36 -1.47 6.09 15.30
CA LEU A 36 -1.80 4.68 15.53
C LEU A 36 -1.01 4.08 16.70
N SER A 37 0.25 4.50 16.90
CA SER A 37 1.11 3.91 17.92
C SER A 37 0.86 4.43 19.33
N HIS A 38 0.24 5.59 19.53
CA HIS A 38 0.01 6.24 20.84
C HIS A 38 -1.47 6.48 21.13
N MET A 39 -2.37 6.21 20.19
CA MET A 39 -3.80 6.27 20.43
C MET A 39 -4.33 4.90 20.83
N SER A 40 -5.36 4.87 21.66
CA SER A 40 -6.05 3.65 22.06
C SER A 40 -7.31 3.46 21.25
N GLU A 41 -7.44 2.30 20.63
CA GLU A 41 -8.57 1.94 19.81
C GLU A 41 -9.04 0.53 20.17
N ARG A 42 -10.34 0.27 20.02
CA ARG A 42 -10.86 -1.07 20.25
C ARG A 42 -10.45 -1.99 19.09
N VAL A 43 -9.90 -3.15 19.42
CA VAL A 43 -9.58 -4.22 18.46
C VAL A 43 -10.23 -5.53 18.88
N GLU A 44 -10.58 -6.36 17.91
CA GLU A 44 -11.03 -7.73 18.11
C GLU A 44 -9.82 -8.67 18.01
N ILE A 45 -9.46 -9.25 19.16
CA ILE A 45 -8.31 -10.16 19.25
C ILE A 45 -8.84 -11.59 19.01
N PRO A 46 -8.33 -12.32 17.99
CA PRO A 46 -8.69 -13.71 17.77
C PRO A 46 -8.18 -14.60 18.92
N THR A 47 -8.84 -15.74 19.15
CA THR A 47 -8.36 -16.71 20.15
C THR A 47 -7.06 -17.37 19.67
N GLN A 48 -6.30 -17.95 20.61
CA GLN A 48 -5.06 -18.65 20.27
C GLN A 48 -5.33 -19.81 19.31
N GLU A 49 -6.41 -20.54 19.52
CA GLU A 49 -6.80 -21.65 18.63
C GLU A 49 -7.08 -21.20 17.20
N GLN A 50 -7.77 -20.07 17.05
CA GLN A 50 -8.02 -19.49 15.73
C GLN A 50 -6.74 -19.07 15.01
N VAL A 51 -5.78 -18.51 15.76
CA VAL A 51 -4.46 -18.15 15.22
C VAL A 51 -3.65 -19.39 14.86
N ASP A 52 -3.62 -20.40 15.73
CA ASP A 52 -2.88 -21.64 15.49
C ASP A 52 -3.41 -22.42 14.27
N GLU A 53 -4.72 -22.35 14.02
CA GLU A 53 -5.31 -22.93 12.80
C GLU A 53 -4.96 -22.11 11.53
N PHE A 54 -4.75 -20.81 11.66
CA PHE A 54 -4.39 -19.96 10.53
C PHE A 54 -2.89 -20.01 10.24
N LEU A 55 -2.04 -20.04 11.25
CA LEU A 55 -0.58 -20.06 11.13
C LEU A 55 -0.08 -21.51 11.19
N PRO A 56 0.47 -22.06 10.10
CA PRO A 56 1.12 -23.36 10.16
C PRO A 56 2.36 -23.27 11.06
N LYS A 57 2.71 -24.38 11.71
CA LYS A 57 3.96 -24.45 12.46
C LYS A 57 5.15 -24.21 11.53
N TYR A 58 6.01 -23.27 11.89
CA TYR A 58 7.24 -23.01 11.13
C TYR A 58 8.15 -24.25 11.14
N VAL A 59 8.59 -24.63 9.95
CA VAL A 59 9.55 -25.72 9.74
C VAL A 59 10.68 -25.19 8.87
N PRO A 60 11.92 -25.06 9.41
CA PRO A 60 13.07 -24.59 8.63
C PRO A 60 13.44 -25.66 7.58
N GLU A 61 13.31 -25.31 6.29
CA GLU A 61 13.62 -26.24 5.19
C GLU A 61 14.97 -25.95 4.52
N HIS A 62 15.41 -24.67 4.50
CA HIS A 62 16.53 -24.24 3.66
C HIS A 62 17.83 -24.05 4.42
N ILE A 63 17.80 -23.50 5.62
CA ILE A 63 18.97 -23.25 6.45
C ILE A 63 18.72 -23.87 7.82
N ILE A 64 19.49 -24.93 8.14
CA ILE A 64 19.41 -25.64 9.41
C ILE A 64 20.82 -25.72 9.97
N LEU A 65 21.00 -25.32 11.23
CA LEU A 65 22.25 -25.52 11.94
C LEU A 65 22.35 -27.00 12.36
N ASP A 66 22.94 -27.81 11.49
CA ASP A 66 23.17 -29.25 11.71
C ASP A 66 24.67 -29.55 11.70
N PRO A 67 25.29 -29.89 12.85
CA PRO A 67 26.72 -30.22 12.90
C PRO A 67 27.12 -31.41 12.02
N GLN A 68 26.15 -32.28 11.68
CA GLN A 68 26.45 -33.46 10.82
C GLN A 68 26.36 -33.09 9.32
N ARG A 69 25.76 -31.96 8.99
CA ARG A 69 25.67 -31.42 7.64
C ARG A 69 26.04 -29.94 7.63
N PRO A 70 27.32 -29.62 7.90
CA PRO A 70 27.76 -28.25 7.98
C PRO A 70 27.58 -27.54 6.64
N MET A 71 27.12 -26.29 6.69
CA MET A 71 26.99 -25.42 5.53
C MET A 71 27.56 -24.04 5.80
N ALA A 72 28.10 -23.41 4.77
CA ALA A 72 28.48 -22.01 4.84
C ALA A 72 27.24 -21.12 4.72
N VAL A 73 27.05 -20.21 5.66
CA VAL A 73 26.06 -19.18 5.65
C VAL A 73 26.75 -17.84 5.44
N ASP A 74 26.18 -16.97 4.63
CA ASP A 74 26.75 -15.66 4.25
C ASP A 74 28.16 -15.73 3.61
N PRO A 75 28.35 -16.52 2.54
CA PRO A 75 29.63 -16.57 1.85
C PRO A 75 29.92 -15.22 1.15
N LEU A 76 31.23 -14.94 0.97
CA LEU A 76 31.63 -13.84 0.09
C LEU A 76 31.07 -14.09 -1.34
N THR A 77 30.30 -13.15 -1.86
CA THR A 77 29.65 -13.29 -3.16
C THR A 77 30.36 -12.46 -4.23
N ASN A 78 30.68 -13.08 -5.35
CA ASN A 78 31.14 -12.39 -6.55
C ASN A 78 29.92 -11.86 -7.37
N GLY A 79 30.19 -11.09 -8.45
CA GLY A 79 29.15 -10.45 -9.23
C GLY A 79 28.11 -11.41 -9.82
N ASN A 80 28.51 -12.57 -10.33
CA ASN A 80 27.61 -13.55 -10.91
C ASN A 80 26.69 -14.14 -9.82
N LEU A 81 27.24 -14.50 -8.69
CA LEU A 81 26.49 -15.07 -7.58
C LEU A 81 25.54 -14.05 -6.96
N LEU A 82 25.95 -12.78 -6.87
CA LEU A 82 25.11 -11.70 -6.39
C LEU A 82 23.89 -11.49 -7.32
N THR A 83 24.08 -11.55 -8.63
CA THR A 83 23.00 -11.44 -9.61
C THR A 83 21.97 -12.55 -9.42
N GLU A 84 22.43 -13.79 -9.23
CA GLU A 84 21.57 -14.95 -8.97
C GLU A 84 20.78 -14.79 -7.65
N TYR A 85 21.42 -14.33 -6.59
CA TYR A 85 20.75 -14.07 -5.31
C TYR A 85 19.71 -12.97 -5.42
N ARG A 86 20.00 -11.88 -6.16
CA ARG A 86 19.00 -10.81 -6.39
C ARG A 86 17.82 -11.28 -7.20
N LEU A 87 18.03 -12.14 -8.19
CA LEU A 87 16.93 -12.73 -8.96
C LEU A 87 16.04 -13.59 -8.04
N LYS A 88 16.62 -14.45 -7.23
CA LYS A 88 15.87 -15.28 -6.25
C LYS A 88 15.11 -14.41 -5.23
N HIS A 89 15.73 -13.35 -4.74
CA HIS A 89 15.06 -12.38 -3.87
C HIS A 89 13.84 -11.76 -4.55
N MET A 90 13.96 -11.32 -5.80
CA MET A 90 12.84 -10.78 -6.58
C MET A 90 11.73 -11.82 -6.79
N MET A 91 12.08 -13.08 -7.04
CA MET A 91 11.10 -14.17 -7.13
C MET A 91 10.34 -14.36 -5.80
N GLY A 92 11.05 -14.34 -4.67
CA GLY A 92 10.44 -14.38 -3.33
C GLY A 92 9.46 -13.24 -3.10
N GLN A 93 9.82 -12.01 -3.49
CA GLN A 93 8.90 -10.86 -3.40
C GLN A 93 7.66 -11.04 -4.27
N GLN A 94 7.81 -11.53 -5.52
CA GLN A 94 6.67 -11.79 -6.39
C GLN A 94 5.73 -12.87 -5.84
N ASN A 95 6.29 -13.88 -5.19
CA ASN A 95 5.51 -14.90 -4.50
C ASN A 95 4.77 -14.32 -3.29
N ALA A 96 5.42 -13.44 -2.51
CA ALA A 96 4.78 -12.75 -1.38
C ALA A 96 3.57 -11.92 -1.83
N LEU A 97 3.66 -11.23 -2.97
CA LEU A 97 2.53 -10.47 -3.52
C LEU A 97 1.33 -11.37 -3.84
N LYS A 98 1.57 -12.50 -4.51
CA LYS A 98 0.50 -13.47 -4.82
C LYS A 98 -0.10 -14.07 -3.55
N LEU A 99 0.76 -14.45 -2.61
CA LEU A 99 0.35 -15.05 -1.36
C LEU A 99 -0.49 -14.09 -0.50
N LEU A 100 -0.14 -12.79 -0.47
CA LEU A 100 -0.94 -11.79 0.25
C LEU A 100 -2.36 -11.68 -0.31
N GLU A 101 -2.52 -11.72 -1.64
CA GLU A 101 -3.86 -11.68 -2.28
C GLU A 101 -4.72 -12.90 -1.93
N GLU A 102 -4.09 -14.06 -1.78
CA GLU A 102 -4.77 -15.29 -1.38
C GLU A 102 -5.09 -15.30 0.12
N LEU A 103 -4.13 -14.90 0.95
CA LEU A 103 -4.27 -14.93 2.41
C LEU A 103 -5.26 -13.90 2.93
N ASP A 104 -5.37 -12.73 2.30
CA ASP A 104 -6.38 -11.75 2.68
C ASP A 104 -7.81 -12.30 2.52
N LYS A 105 -8.05 -13.09 1.47
CA LYS A 105 -9.34 -13.78 1.29
C LYS A 105 -9.57 -14.84 2.35
N VAL A 106 -8.57 -15.71 2.59
CA VAL A 106 -8.64 -16.76 3.61
C VAL A 106 -8.83 -16.15 5.01
N TYR A 107 -8.17 -15.02 5.27
CA TYR A 107 -8.32 -14.26 6.51
C TYR A 107 -9.75 -13.73 6.64
N GLY A 108 -10.28 -13.15 5.56
CA GLY A 108 -11.66 -12.67 5.49
C GLY A 108 -12.70 -13.76 5.76
N GLU A 109 -12.52 -14.94 5.16
CA GLU A 109 -13.40 -16.10 5.39
C GLU A 109 -13.35 -16.58 6.84
N LYS A 110 -12.17 -16.59 7.47
CA LYS A 110 -11.97 -17.10 8.82
C LYS A 110 -12.34 -16.11 9.90
N PHE A 111 -11.98 -14.84 9.75
CA PHE A 111 -12.09 -13.79 10.78
C PHE A 111 -13.14 -12.70 10.45
N GLY A 112 -13.78 -12.79 9.28
CA GLY A 112 -14.81 -11.83 8.86
C GLY A 112 -14.27 -10.45 8.41
N ARG A 113 -12.95 -10.29 8.25
CA ARG A 113 -12.29 -9.03 7.88
C ARG A 113 -11.33 -9.25 6.72
N SER A 114 -11.49 -8.47 5.66
CA SER A 114 -10.62 -8.47 4.48
C SER A 114 -10.24 -7.04 4.16
N TYR A 115 -9.02 -6.84 3.72
CA TYR A 115 -8.43 -5.53 3.44
C TYR A 115 -8.05 -5.35 1.96
N GLY A 116 -8.52 -6.26 1.10
CA GLY A 116 -8.32 -6.18 -0.35
C GLY A 116 -6.95 -6.64 -0.88
N GLY A 117 -6.14 -7.31 -0.06
CA GLY A 117 -4.82 -7.79 -0.46
C GLY A 117 -3.77 -6.68 -0.49
N ALA A 118 -3.08 -6.50 -1.61
CA ALA A 118 -2.02 -5.50 -1.76
C ALA A 118 -2.53 -4.06 -1.90
N VAL A 119 -3.77 -3.90 -2.38
CA VAL A 119 -4.49 -2.61 -2.45
C VAL A 119 -5.95 -2.82 -2.12
N GLU A 120 -6.58 -1.83 -1.49
CA GLU A 120 -8.02 -1.79 -1.26
C GLU A 120 -8.68 -0.83 -2.24
N GLU A 121 -9.70 -1.32 -2.94
CA GLU A 121 -10.48 -0.56 -3.92
C GLU A 121 -11.79 -0.11 -3.28
N TYR A 122 -11.86 1.15 -2.85
CA TYR A 122 -13.07 1.69 -2.23
C TYR A 122 -13.86 2.51 -3.24
N ARG A 123 -15.05 2.02 -3.63
CA ARG A 123 -15.92 2.68 -4.61
C ARG A 123 -15.28 2.95 -5.98
N CYS A 124 -14.33 2.09 -6.41
CA CYS A 124 -13.61 2.31 -7.66
C CYS A 124 -14.33 1.83 -8.92
N ASP A 125 -15.32 0.94 -8.82
CA ASP A 125 -15.94 0.26 -9.96
C ASP A 125 -16.52 1.24 -10.99
N ASP A 126 -17.31 2.20 -10.54
CA ASP A 126 -17.99 3.21 -11.36
C ASP A 126 -17.36 4.61 -11.25
N ALA A 127 -16.19 4.70 -10.64
CA ALA A 127 -15.52 5.97 -10.43
C ALA A 127 -14.90 6.52 -11.72
N ASP A 128 -15.11 7.80 -11.99
CA ASP A 128 -14.42 8.56 -13.00
C ASP A 128 -13.06 9.09 -12.51
N TYR A 129 -12.99 9.41 -11.22
CA TYR A 129 -11.84 10.01 -10.55
C TYR A 129 -11.41 9.14 -9.37
N VAL A 130 -10.10 9.03 -9.14
CA VAL A 130 -9.58 8.21 -8.03
C VAL A 130 -8.56 9.01 -7.21
N ILE A 131 -8.77 9.06 -5.89
CA ILE A 131 -7.75 9.51 -4.95
C ILE A 131 -6.99 8.29 -4.43
N VAL A 132 -5.66 8.35 -4.43
CA VAL A 132 -4.80 7.29 -3.91
C VAL A 132 -4.21 7.73 -2.58
N THR A 133 -4.33 6.87 -1.58
CA THR A 133 -3.86 7.14 -0.21
C THR A 133 -3.14 5.94 0.39
N MET A 134 -2.48 6.15 1.53
CA MET A 134 -1.83 5.11 2.33
C MET A 134 -1.83 5.52 3.81
N GLY A 135 -2.03 4.55 4.70
CA GLY A 135 -2.00 4.79 6.15
C GLY A 135 -3.26 5.41 6.71
N SER A 136 -3.18 6.04 7.88
CA SER A 136 -4.32 6.52 8.67
C SER A 136 -5.18 7.59 7.98
N MET A 137 -4.62 8.36 7.04
CA MET A 137 -5.40 9.34 6.28
C MET A 137 -6.48 8.70 5.40
N THR A 138 -6.42 7.38 5.18
CA THR A 138 -7.38 6.67 4.35
C THR A 138 -8.78 6.71 4.95
N GLY A 139 -8.94 6.64 6.26
CA GLY A 139 -10.23 6.73 6.94
C GLY A 139 -10.97 8.03 6.61
N VAL A 140 -10.31 9.18 6.83
CA VAL A 140 -10.90 10.47 6.47
C VAL A 140 -11.13 10.57 4.95
N ALA A 141 -10.29 9.98 4.14
CA ALA A 141 -10.45 10.00 2.68
C ALA A 141 -11.69 9.18 2.23
N LYS A 142 -11.99 8.05 2.86
CA LYS A 142 -13.23 7.27 2.62
C LYS A 142 -14.47 8.10 2.91
N ASP A 143 -14.52 8.80 4.07
CA ASP A 143 -15.62 9.68 4.43
C ASP A 143 -15.83 10.81 3.41
N ARG A 144 -14.73 11.37 2.89
CA ARG A 144 -14.81 12.46 1.90
C ARG A 144 -15.22 11.95 0.52
N VAL A 145 -14.80 10.74 0.14
CA VAL A 145 -15.29 10.06 -1.07
C VAL A 145 -16.81 9.84 -0.98
N ASP A 146 -17.31 9.35 0.15
CA ASP A 146 -18.75 9.14 0.33
C ASP A 146 -19.54 10.46 0.24
N LYS A 147 -19.02 11.52 0.84
CA LYS A 147 -19.62 12.86 0.70
C LYS A 147 -19.60 13.35 -0.76
N ALA A 148 -18.45 13.25 -1.43
CA ALA A 148 -18.33 13.67 -2.83
C ALA A 148 -19.32 12.91 -3.73
N ARG A 149 -19.52 11.63 -3.48
CA ARG A 149 -20.50 10.81 -4.20
C ARG A 149 -21.94 11.22 -3.89
N ALA A 150 -22.26 11.57 -2.64
CA ALA A 150 -23.55 12.15 -2.28
C ALA A 150 -23.84 13.47 -3.02
N ASP A 151 -22.78 14.24 -3.31
CA ASP A 151 -22.82 15.46 -4.11
C ASP A 151 -22.80 15.19 -5.64
N GLY A 152 -22.94 13.92 -6.07
CA GLY A 152 -23.01 13.52 -7.49
C GLY A 152 -21.66 13.36 -8.20
N LYS A 153 -20.54 13.46 -7.50
CA LYS A 153 -19.19 13.28 -8.05
C LYS A 153 -18.82 11.79 -8.04
N LYS A 154 -18.45 11.19 -9.18
CA LYS A 154 -18.03 9.79 -9.28
C LYS A 154 -16.56 9.61 -8.85
N VAL A 155 -16.31 9.72 -7.56
CA VAL A 155 -14.97 9.56 -6.97
C VAL A 155 -14.85 8.19 -6.31
N GLY A 156 -13.71 7.55 -6.46
CA GLY A 156 -13.28 6.35 -5.74
C GLY A 156 -11.96 6.58 -5.02
N LEU A 157 -11.57 5.62 -4.19
CA LEU A 157 -10.31 5.65 -3.46
C LEU A 157 -9.56 4.34 -3.66
N LEU A 158 -8.27 4.44 -3.98
CA LEU A 158 -7.34 3.33 -4.00
C LEU A 158 -6.39 3.46 -2.80
N LYS A 159 -6.50 2.55 -1.83
CA LYS A 159 -5.59 2.49 -0.68
C LYS A 159 -4.43 1.57 -1.00
N MET A 160 -3.23 2.10 -0.93
CA MET A 160 -2.00 1.30 -1.03
C MET A 160 -1.73 0.62 0.31
N ARG A 161 -1.59 -0.72 0.31
CA ARG A 161 -1.25 -1.52 1.48
C ARG A 161 0.14 -2.12 1.39
N MET A 162 0.55 -2.55 0.21
CA MET A 162 1.88 -3.10 -0.05
C MET A 162 2.70 -2.16 -0.93
N VAL A 163 3.89 -1.81 -0.46
CA VAL A 163 4.81 -0.91 -1.18
C VAL A 163 5.98 -1.68 -1.80
N ARG A 164 6.38 -2.78 -1.17
CA ARG A 164 7.42 -3.69 -1.66
C ARG A 164 7.02 -5.14 -1.38
N PRO A 165 6.85 -5.96 -2.43
CA PRO A 165 6.85 -5.60 -3.85
C PRO A 165 5.70 -4.66 -4.23
N PHE A 166 5.92 -3.79 -5.22
CA PHE A 166 4.87 -2.86 -5.66
C PHE A 166 3.83 -3.58 -6.54
N PRO A 167 2.51 -3.45 -6.27
CA PRO A 167 1.46 -4.16 -6.99
C PRO A 167 1.11 -3.49 -8.33
N CYS A 168 2.10 -3.36 -9.23
CA CYS A 168 2.01 -2.59 -10.47
C CYS A 168 0.77 -2.92 -11.31
N ASP A 169 0.48 -4.20 -11.52
CA ASP A 169 -0.60 -4.64 -12.42
C ASP A 169 -1.98 -4.31 -11.83
N ARG A 170 -2.16 -4.45 -10.50
CA ARG A 170 -3.41 -4.08 -9.85
C ARG A 170 -3.66 -2.59 -9.86
N VAL A 171 -2.62 -1.80 -9.54
CA VAL A 171 -2.69 -0.34 -9.58
C VAL A 171 -3.04 0.15 -11.00
N ALA A 172 -2.33 -0.35 -12.01
CA ALA A 172 -2.60 0.01 -13.40
C ALA A 172 -4.00 -0.41 -13.85
N LYS A 173 -4.49 -1.58 -13.44
CA LYS A 173 -5.85 -2.05 -13.74
C LYS A 173 -6.92 -1.11 -13.19
N VAL A 174 -6.75 -0.64 -11.95
CA VAL A 174 -7.75 0.25 -11.29
C VAL A 174 -7.74 1.63 -11.92
N LEU A 175 -6.56 2.19 -12.21
CA LEU A 175 -6.41 3.56 -12.66
C LEU A 175 -6.58 3.73 -14.18
N SER A 176 -6.37 2.67 -14.97
CA SER A 176 -6.56 2.74 -16.42
C SER A 176 -8.00 3.07 -16.78
N GLY A 177 -8.15 3.97 -17.74
CA GLY A 177 -9.46 4.41 -18.24
C GLY A 177 -10.21 5.36 -17.31
N LYS A 178 -9.66 5.73 -16.15
CA LYS A 178 -10.20 6.82 -15.31
C LYS A 178 -9.95 8.17 -15.98
N ARG A 179 -10.78 9.15 -15.68
CA ARG A 179 -10.66 10.51 -16.21
C ARG A 179 -9.48 11.27 -15.61
N ALA A 180 -9.26 11.10 -14.31
CA ALA A 180 -8.05 11.55 -13.62
C ALA A 180 -7.85 10.80 -12.30
N PHE A 181 -6.61 10.83 -11.78
CA PHE A 181 -6.31 10.40 -10.42
C PHE A 181 -5.35 11.36 -9.71
N GLY A 182 -5.28 11.25 -8.40
CA GLY A 182 -4.29 11.97 -7.61
C GLY A 182 -3.73 11.11 -6.50
N VAL A 183 -2.47 11.30 -6.15
CA VAL A 183 -1.78 10.52 -5.13
C VAL A 183 -1.36 11.42 -3.99
N VAL A 184 -1.79 11.10 -2.78
CA VAL A 184 -1.40 11.82 -1.57
C VAL A 184 -0.28 11.06 -0.89
N ASP A 185 0.93 11.61 -0.96
CA ASP A 185 2.14 11.08 -0.36
C ASP A 185 2.49 11.81 0.94
N ARG A 186 2.91 11.07 1.97
CA ARG A 186 3.44 11.61 3.22
C ARG A 186 4.97 11.64 3.24
N ASN A 187 5.56 11.79 2.08
CA ASN A 187 7.01 11.90 1.90
C ASN A 187 7.34 12.74 0.68
N VAL A 188 8.61 13.14 0.61
CA VAL A 188 9.18 13.81 -0.55
C VAL A 188 10.31 12.95 -1.11
N SER A 189 10.25 12.67 -2.39
CA SER A 189 11.37 12.11 -3.15
C SER A 189 12.33 13.25 -3.49
N PHE A 190 13.44 13.33 -2.77
CA PHE A 190 14.39 14.41 -2.95
C PHE A 190 14.96 14.44 -4.37
N GLY A 191 14.88 15.63 -4.99
CA GLY A 191 15.30 15.86 -6.37
C GLY A 191 14.16 15.78 -7.40
N TRP A 192 12.99 15.24 -7.03
CA TRP A 192 11.83 15.13 -7.92
C TRP A 192 10.66 16.06 -7.56
N ASN A 193 10.66 16.65 -6.38
CA ASN A 193 9.54 17.47 -5.88
C ASN A 193 8.19 16.73 -5.97
N THR A 194 8.18 15.44 -5.63
CA THR A 194 6.97 14.60 -5.59
C THR A 194 7.15 13.49 -4.55
N GLY A 195 6.12 12.68 -4.32
CA GLY A 195 6.19 11.54 -3.42
C GLY A 195 6.57 10.24 -4.12
N ILE A 196 7.08 9.27 -3.37
CA ILE A 196 7.56 7.99 -3.91
C ILE A 196 6.42 7.13 -4.45
N ILE A 197 5.26 7.12 -3.81
CA ILE A 197 4.11 6.33 -4.30
C ILE A 197 3.62 6.86 -5.64
N TYR A 198 3.60 8.18 -5.81
CA TYR A 198 3.27 8.78 -7.10
C TYR A 198 4.23 8.33 -8.21
N GLU A 199 5.54 8.32 -7.97
CA GLU A 199 6.55 7.87 -8.94
C GLU A 199 6.33 6.40 -9.34
N GLU A 200 6.09 5.52 -8.37
CA GLU A 200 5.85 4.09 -8.60
C GLU A 200 4.55 3.86 -9.39
N ILE A 201 3.51 4.63 -9.11
CA ILE A 201 2.25 4.57 -9.86
C ILE A 201 2.47 5.04 -11.29
N CYS A 202 3.17 6.15 -11.51
CA CYS A 202 3.50 6.62 -12.86
C CYS A 202 4.31 5.58 -13.65
N ALA A 203 5.28 4.92 -13.01
CA ALA A 203 6.03 3.83 -13.62
C ALA A 203 5.13 2.64 -13.96
N SER A 204 4.19 2.29 -13.10
CA SER A 204 3.22 1.21 -13.33
C SER A 204 2.28 1.52 -14.50
N MET A 205 1.76 2.75 -14.56
CA MET A 205 0.91 3.21 -15.65
C MET A 205 1.65 3.24 -16.99
N ASN A 206 2.92 3.68 -16.98
CA ASN A 206 3.76 3.66 -18.18
C ASN A 206 4.01 2.22 -18.68
N ARG A 207 4.29 1.25 -17.78
CA ARG A 207 4.41 -0.17 -18.14
C ARG A 207 3.15 -0.75 -18.73
N ALA A 208 1.99 -0.30 -18.29
CA ALA A 208 0.68 -0.69 -18.81
C ALA A 208 0.30 0.05 -20.11
N ALA A 209 1.17 0.90 -20.65
CA ALA A 209 0.89 1.79 -21.77
C ALA A 209 -0.41 2.59 -21.60
N SER A 210 -0.73 2.98 -20.38
CA SER A 210 -1.94 3.72 -20.02
C SER A 210 -1.57 5.12 -19.54
N PHE A 211 -2.09 6.13 -20.23
CA PHE A 211 -1.95 7.52 -19.80
C PHE A 211 -3.27 8.04 -19.24
N VAL A 212 -3.23 8.51 -18.00
CA VAL A 212 -4.36 9.13 -17.32
C VAL A 212 -3.89 10.43 -16.69
N PRO A 213 -4.59 11.56 -16.86
CA PRO A 213 -4.29 12.81 -16.18
C PRO A 213 -4.19 12.59 -14.66
N ASN A 214 -3.18 13.21 -14.03
CA ASN A 214 -2.92 12.92 -12.63
C ASN A 214 -2.34 14.13 -11.88
N VAL A 215 -2.41 14.10 -10.55
CA VAL A 215 -1.90 15.16 -9.66
C VAL A 215 -1.11 14.54 -8.51
N PRO A 216 0.16 14.89 -8.30
CA PRO A 216 0.90 14.55 -7.10
C PRO A 216 0.58 15.54 -5.97
N PHE A 217 0.27 15.01 -4.78
CA PHE A 217 0.11 15.78 -3.55
C PHE A 217 1.15 15.35 -2.54
N ILE A 218 1.77 16.32 -1.85
CA ILE A 218 2.60 16.08 -0.68
C ILE A 218 1.85 16.65 0.53
N ALA A 219 1.66 15.82 1.56
CA ALA A 219 0.93 16.21 2.76
C ALA A 219 1.43 15.46 4.00
N GLY A 220 1.12 15.95 5.18
CA GLY A 220 1.34 15.25 6.45
C GLY A 220 2.80 15.03 6.82
N LEU A 221 3.72 15.85 6.31
CA LEU A 221 5.14 15.76 6.66
C LEU A 221 5.35 16.11 8.14
N GLY A 222 6.21 15.31 8.81
CA GLY A 222 6.49 15.52 10.22
C GLY A 222 5.31 15.31 11.17
N GLY A 223 4.24 14.65 10.72
CA GLY A 223 3.02 14.43 11.52
C GLY A 223 1.98 15.54 11.40
N GLU A 224 2.12 16.44 10.43
CA GLU A 224 1.11 17.46 10.16
C GLU A 224 -0.23 16.84 9.76
N ASP A 225 -1.32 17.41 10.26
CA ASP A 225 -2.67 16.86 10.08
C ASP A 225 -3.12 16.87 8.62
N ILE A 226 -3.73 15.76 8.19
CA ILE A 226 -4.47 15.66 6.93
C ILE A 226 -5.96 15.56 7.27
N THR A 227 -6.65 16.68 7.16
CA THR A 227 -8.07 16.81 7.55
C THR A 227 -9.03 16.61 6.36
N ALA A 228 -10.32 16.58 6.67
CA ALA A 228 -11.38 16.54 5.67
C ALA A 228 -11.24 17.66 4.61
N THR A 229 -10.85 18.87 5.02
CA THR A 229 -10.65 20.00 4.10
C THR A 229 -9.52 19.74 3.11
N HIS A 230 -8.42 19.13 3.55
CA HIS A 230 -7.31 18.75 2.68
C HIS A 230 -7.74 17.72 1.63
N ILE A 231 -8.50 16.72 2.04
CA ILE A 231 -9.00 15.70 1.11
C ILE A 231 -10.03 16.26 0.14
N ASP A 232 -10.95 17.12 0.60
CA ASP A 232 -11.92 17.80 -0.30
C ASP A 232 -11.18 18.62 -1.36
N TYR A 233 -10.16 19.39 -0.95
CA TYR A 233 -9.33 20.15 -1.87
C TYR A 233 -8.60 19.25 -2.89
N ALA A 234 -8.05 18.14 -2.44
CA ALA A 234 -7.38 17.17 -3.32
C ALA A 234 -8.37 16.58 -4.34
N ILE A 235 -9.57 16.18 -3.91
CA ILE A 235 -10.62 15.67 -4.81
C ILE A 235 -10.98 16.71 -5.86
N ASP A 236 -11.21 17.97 -5.48
CA ASP A 236 -11.55 19.04 -6.41
C ASP A 236 -10.41 19.32 -7.42
N LYS A 237 -9.14 19.24 -6.99
CA LYS A 237 -7.98 19.36 -7.89
C LYS A 237 -7.89 18.19 -8.87
N ILE A 238 -8.19 16.95 -8.43
CA ILE A 238 -8.22 15.77 -9.30
C ILE A 238 -9.30 15.95 -10.38
N ILE A 239 -10.51 16.36 -9.98
CA ILE A 239 -11.62 16.61 -10.93
C ILE A 239 -11.25 17.73 -11.92
N ALA A 240 -10.62 18.79 -11.45
CA ALA A 240 -10.19 19.90 -12.30
C ALA A 240 -9.05 19.51 -13.27
N GLN A 241 -8.38 18.38 -13.04
CA GLN A 241 -7.31 17.89 -13.92
C GLN A 241 -7.85 17.19 -15.18
N ASP A 242 -9.05 16.67 -15.15
CA ASP A 242 -9.69 15.97 -16.27
C ASP A 242 -9.65 16.75 -17.61
N ALA A 243 -9.80 18.06 -17.56
CA ALA A 243 -9.79 18.91 -18.75
C ALA A 243 -8.37 19.37 -19.18
N LYS A 244 -7.32 18.97 -18.45
CA LYS A 244 -5.95 19.45 -18.67
C LYS A 244 -5.11 18.37 -19.32
N THR A 245 -4.55 18.69 -20.46
CA THR A 245 -3.61 17.83 -21.20
C THR A 245 -2.13 18.22 -20.97
N GLY A 246 -1.84 19.13 -20.07
CA GLY A 246 -0.54 19.73 -19.86
C GLY A 246 0.15 19.29 -18.59
N LYS A 247 1.37 19.82 -18.41
CA LYS A 247 2.18 19.66 -17.19
C LYS A 247 1.40 20.19 -15.99
N HIS A 248 1.44 19.46 -14.89
CA HIS A 248 0.95 19.91 -13.59
C HIS A 248 2.12 19.99 -12.60
N ASP A 249 2.02 20.90 -11.66
CA ASP A 249 2.96 21.01 -10.56
C ASP A 249 2.50 20.17 -9.37
N THR A 250 3.44 19.78 -8.53
CA THR A 250 3.14 19.11 -7.26
C THR A 250 2.45 20.07 -6.32
N VAL A 251 1.37 19.61 -5.71
CA VAL A 251 0.57 20.37 -4.75
C VAL A 251 1.07 20.04 -3.34
N TRP A 252 1.61 21.03 -2.64
CA TRP A 252 1.96 20.93 -1.22
C TRP A 252 0.69 21.21 -0.40
N LEU A 253 -0.06 20.16 -0.13
CA LEU A 253 -1.47 20.22 0.25
C LEU A 253 -1.72 21.02 1.53
N ASN A 254 -0.95 20.80 2.59
CA ASN A 254 -1.12 21.54 3.84
C ASN A 254 -0.89 23.06 3.62
N ARG A 255 0.12 23.41 2.84
CA ARG A 255 0.44 24.79 2.52
C ARG A 255 -0.66 25.47 1.68
N GLU A 256 -1.13 24.80 0.64
CA GLU A 256 -2.19 25.31 -0.26
C GLU A 256 -3.51 25.56 0.49
N VAL A 257 -3.90 24.63 1.39
CA VAL A 257 -5.15 24.75 2.17
C VAL A 257 -5.03 25.85 3.23
N MET A 258 -3.83 26.10 3.76
CA MET A 258 -3.60 27.19 4.72
C MET A 258 -3.45 28.56 4.05
N GLY A 259 -3.33 28.61 2.72
CA GLY A 259 -3.14 29.87 1.98
C GLY A 259 -1.72 30.45 2.10
N LEU A 260 -0.70 29.59 2.25
CA LEU A 260 0.72 29.96 2.44
C LEU A 260 1.52 29.87 1.13
#